data_36bd316aa7736b3ea364253fd372c0d9
#
_entry.id   36bd316aa7736b3ea364253fd372c0d9
#
_cell.length_a   1.000
_cell.length_b   1.000
_cell.length_c   1.000
_cell.angle_alpha   90.00
_cell.angle_beta   90.00
_cell.angle_gamma   90.00
#
_symmetry.space_group_name_H-M   'P 1'
#
loop_
_entity.id
_entity.type
_entity.pdbx_description
1 polymer ?
#
loop_
_entity_poly.entity_id
_entity_poly.type
_entity_poly.pdbx_seq_one_letter_code
_entity_poly.pdbx_strand_id
1 'polypeptide(L)'
;MSEFALSHQSDPVNRARLRWRARRGLLENDLILTRFLDVHEASLTDEEVDAFSRLMELSDNALMDLLMAKKQPEAEVDLPQVRALLLRLQSA
;
A
#
# COMPACT_ATOMS: atom_id res chain seq x y z
N MET A 1 -17.29 1.62 -19.86
CA MET A 1 -17.29 1.73 -19.38
C MET A 1 -17.05 1.78 -18.75
N SER A 2 -17.23 1.58 -18.62
CA SER A 2 -17.23 1.71 -17.96
C SER A 2 -16.76 1.80 -17.30
N GLU A 3 -16.81 1.90 -17.34
CA GLU A 3 -16.60 2.15 -16.81
C GLU A 3 -16.38 2.18 -16.05
N PHE A 4 -16.43 1.82 -16.76
CA PHE A 4 -16.78 2.14 -15.90
C PHE A 4 -16.40 2.21 -14.79
N ALA A 5 -16.49 2.48 -14.68
CA ALA A 5 -16.26 2.95 -13.31
C ALA A 5 -15.79 1.87 -12.36
N LEU A 6 -15.17 0.85 -12.87
CA LEU A 6 -14.56 -0.19 -12.06
C LEU A 6 -13.21 0.28 -11.53
N SER A 7 -13.01 0.20 -10.23
CA SER A 7 -11.74 0.53 -9.63
C SER A 7 -10.70 -0.54 -9.93
N HIS A 8 -9.42 -0.20 -9.76
CA HIS A 8 -8.31 -1.14 -9.95
C HIS A 8 -8.55 -2.44 -9.18
N GLN A 9 -8.99 -2.35 -7.92
CA GLN A 9 -9.12 -3.50 -7.04
C GLN A 9 -10.41 -4.30 -7.23
N SER A 10 -11.30 -3.88 -8.13
CA SER A 10 -12.45 -4.71 -8.48
C SER A 10 -12.06 -5.88 -9.40
N ASP A 11 -10.87 -5.83 -10.02
CA ASP A 11 -10.36 -6.89 -10.86
C ASP A 11 -9.53 -7.86 -10.01
N PRO A 12 -9.88 -9.17 -9.98
CA PRO A 12 -9.10 -10.14 -9.19
C PRO A 12 -7.63 -10.22 -9.59
N VAL A 13 -7.32 -10.03 -10.88
CA VAL A 13 -5.93 -10.04 -11.34
C VAL A 13 -5.15 -8.88 -10.73
N ASN A 14 -5.77 -7.69 -10.69
CA ASN A 14 -5.12 -6.54 -10.10
C ASN A 14 -4.92 -6.72 -8.59
N ARG A 15 -5.88 -7.34 -7.90
CA ARG A 15 -5.72 -7.63 -6.46
C ARG A 15 -4.55 -8.59 -6.24
N ALA A 16 -4.44 -9.61 -7.07
CA ALA A 16 -3.34 -10.58 -6.96
C ALA A 16 -1.99 -9.92 -7.21
N ARG A 17 -1.92 -9.03 -8.22
CA ARG A 17 -0.68 -8.31 -8.53
C ARG A 17 -0.26 -7.40 -7.38
N LEU A 18 -1.20 -6.69 -6.79
CA LEU A 18 -0.90 -5.81 -5.66
C LEU A 18 -0.41 -6.61 -4.47
N ARG A 19 -1.06 -7.73 -4.18
CA ARG A 19 -0.64 -8.61 -3.08
C ARG A 19 0.75 -9.19 -3.34
N TRP A 20 1.04 -9.53 -4.58
CA TRP A 20 2.37 -10.02 -4.95
C TRP A 20 3.44 -8.94 -4.72
N ARG A 21 3.13 -7.69 -5.11
CA ARG A 21 4.07 -6.57 -4.90
C ARG A 21 4.29 -6.27 -3.42
N ALA A 22 3.34 -6.62 -2.58
CA ALA A 22 3.45 -6.40 -1.14
C ALA A 22 4.37 -7.41 -0.44
N ARG A 23 4.80 -8.46 -1.14
CA ARG A 23 5.71 -9.44 -0.57
C ARG A 23 7.12 -8.85 -0.51
N ARG A 24 7.63 -8.73 0.69
CA ARG A 24 8.89 -8.03 0.94
C ARG A 24 9.89 -8.94 1.61
N GLY A 25 11.17 -8.50 1.61
CA GLY A 25 12.23 -9.25 2.23
C GLY A 25 12.25 -9.19 3.75
N LEU A 26 11.64 -8.16 4.35
CA LEU A 26 11.57 -8.03 5.80
C LEU A 26 10.23 -8.56 6.30
N LEU A 27 10.29 -9.44 7.29
CA LEU A 27 9.10 -10.07 7.85
C LEU A 27 8.13 -9.06 8.43
N GLU A 28 8.63 -8.03 9.12
CA GLU A 28 7.77 -7.00 9.73
C GLU A 28 6.92 -6.30 8.69
N ASN A 29 7.54 -5.91 7.58
CA ASN A 29 6.82 -5.26 6.48
C ASN A 29 5.78 -6.20 5.89
N ASP A 30 6.17 -7.45 5.66
CA ASP A 30 5.29 -8.44 5.06
C ASP A 30 4.06 -8.67 5.94
N LEU A 31 4.25 -8.78 7.24
CA LEU A 31 3.13 -8.99 8.18
C LEU A 31 2.16 -7.82 8.18
N ILE A 32 2.66 -6.59 8.22
CA ILE A 32 1.82 -5.40 8.24
C ILE A 32 1.02 -5.28 6.95
N LEU A 33 1.71 -5.44 5.81
CA LEU A 33 1.09 -5.31 4.51
C LEU A 33 0.05 -6.40 4.27
N THR A 34 0.36 -7.64 4.65
CA THR A 34 -0.56 -8.75 4.49
C THR A 34 -1.81 -8.56 5.35
N ARG A 35 -1.67 -8.16 6.60
CA ARG A 35 -2.81 -7.88 7.48
C ARG A 35 -3.71 -6.80 6.91
N PHE A 36 -3.12 -5.74 6.40
CA PHE A 36 -3.86 -4.65 5.80
C PHE A 36 -4.65 -5.15 4.59
N LEU A 37 -3.99 -5.88 3.69
CA LEU A 37 -4.63 -6.39 2.49
C LEU A 37 -5.72 -7.41 2.80
N ASP A 38 -5.55 -8.24 3.82
CA ASP A 38 -6.56 -9.21 4.20
C ASP A 38 -7.90 -8.55 4.52
N VAL A 39 -7.86 -7.33 5.06
CA VAL A 39 -9.07 -6.60 5.43
C VAL A 39 -9.55 -5.71 4.29
N HIS A 40 -8.65 -5.04 3.58
CA HIS A 40 -8.98 -3.92 2.70
C HIS A 40 -8.75 -4.16 1.21
N GLU A 41 -8.17 -5.31 0.84
CA GLU A 41 -7.72 -5.54 -0.54
C GLU A 41 -8.76 -5.19 -1.60
N ALA A 42 -10.00 -5.63 -1.40
CA ALA A 42 -11.05 -5.44 -2.41
C ALA A 42 -11.66 -4.04 -2.38
N SER A 43 -11.47 -3.29 -1.31
CA SER A 43 -12.11 -1.99 -1.11
C SER A 43 -11.16 -0.81 -1.32
N LEU A 44 -9.91 -1.04 -1.70
CA LEU A 44 -8.96 0.03 -1.93
C LEU A 44 -9.39 0.89 -3.12
N THR A 45 -9.35 2.20 -2.93
CA THR A 45 -9.58 3.15 -4.02
C THR A 45 -8.36 3.22 -4.93
N ASP A 46 -8.55 3.80 -6.11
CA ASP A 46 -7.42 3.96 -7.03
C ASP A 46 -6.34 4.86 -6.44
N GLU A 47 -6.72 5.87 -5.66
CA GLU A 47 -5.74 6.71 -4.96
C GLU A 47 -4.95 5.91 -3.93
N GLU A 48 -5.61 5.00 -3.21
CA GLU A 48 -4.94 4.14 -2.25
C GLU A 48 -4.02 3.14 -2.94
N VAL A 49 -4.42 2.62 -4.10
CA VAL A 49 -3.56 1.75 -4.90
C VAL A 49 -2.33 2.50 -5.37
N ASP A 50 -2.49 3.75 -5.83
CA ASP A 50 -1.36 4.58 -6.22
C ASP A 50 -0.41 4.79 -5.06
N ALA A 51 -0.94 5.15 -3.89
CA ALA A 51 -0.14 5.35 -2.70
C ALA A 51 0.60 4.08 -2.29
N PHE A 52 -0.10 2.95 -2.31
CA PHE A 52 0.49 1.65 -1.99
C PHE A 52 1.64 1.33 -2.96
N SER A 53 1.43 1.55 -4.24
CA SER A 53 2.43 1.29 -5.26
C SER A 53 3.68 2.13 -5.07
N ARG A 54 3.51 3.40 -4.69
CA ARG A 54 4.65 4.28 -4.43
C ARG A 54 5.47 3.79 -3.23
N LEU A 55 4.79 3.31 -2.19
CA LEU A 55 5.47 2.74 -1.03
C LEU A 55 6.22 1.47 -1.38
N MET A 56 5.67 0.67 -2.30
CA MET A 56 6.32 -0.59 -2.70
C MET A 56 7.59 -0.38 -3.51
N GLU A 57 7.83 0.83 -4.01
CA GLU A 57 9.08 1.14 -4.72
C GLU A 57 10.23 1.48 -3.77
N LEU A 58 9.95 1.65 -2.49
CA LEU A 58 10.99 1.94 -1.51
C LEU A 58 11.77 0.67 -1.16
N SER A 59 13.00 0.86 -0.67
CA SER A 59 13.74 -0.26 -0.10
C SER A 59 13.02 -0.79 1.14
N ASP A 60 13.32 -2.01 1.52
CA ASP A 60 12.69 -2.61 2.70
C ASP A 60 12.95 -1.81 3.96
N ASN A 61 14.17 -1.30 4.14
CA ASN A 61 14.51 -0.51 5.32
C ASN A 61 13.79 0.85 5.32
N ALA A 62 13.73 1.52 4.16
CA ALA A 62 13.02 2.80 4.05
C ALA A 62 11.54 2.62 4.33
N LEU A 63 10.94 1.57 3.80
CA LEU A 63 9.53 1.27 4.05
C LEU A 63 9.29 0.97 5.52
N MET A 64 10.15 0.18 6.15
CA MET A 64 10.01 -0.14 7.57
C MET A 64 10.06 1.12 8.43
N ASP A 65 10.96 2.04 8.12
CA ASP A 65 11.06 3.30 8.87
C ASP A 65 9.75 4.08 8.84
N LEU A 66 9.06 4.09 7.68
CA LEU A 66 7.77 4.74 7.56
C LEU A 66 6.66 3.97 8.30
N LEU A 67 6.65 2.66 8.18
CA LEU A 67 5.64 1.83 8.84
C LEU A 67 5.76 1.88 10.36
N MET A 68 6.96 2.02 10.86
CA MET A 68 7.23 2.13 12.30
C MET A 68 7.21 3.58 12.79
N ALA A 69 6.85 4.52 11.92
CA ALA A 69 6.77 5.94 12.24
C ALA A 69 8.09 6.53 12.73
N LYS A 70 9.22 5.94 12.32
CA LYS A 70 10.55 6.47 12.65
C LYS A 70 10.94 7.63 11.77
N LYS A 71 10.36 7.71 10.57
CA LYS A 71 10.59 8.80 9.64
C LYS A 71 9.26 9.23 9.03
N GLN A 72 9.23 10.46 8.52
CA GLN A 72 8.09 10.99 7.78
C GLN A 72 8.33 10.77 6.28
N PRO A 73 7.25 10.64 5.49
CA PRO A 73 7.40 10.56 4.03
C PRO A 73 8.13 11.79 3.49
N GLU A 74 8.99 11.57 2.51
CA GLU A 74 9.78 12.64 1.90
C GLU A 74 9.73 12.54 0.38
N ALA A 75 10.03 13.65 -0.28
CA ALA A 75 10.17 13.70 -1.75
C ALA A 75 8.94 13.13 -2.45
N GLU A 76 9.13 12.13 -3.30
CA GLU A 76 8.07 11.60 -4.16
C GLU A 76 6.98 10.86 -3.41
N VAL A 77 7.23 10.45 -2.17
CA VAL A 77 6.23 9.77 -1.34
C VAL A 77 5.56 10.72 -0.35
N ASP A 78 5.91 11.99 -0.35
CA ASP A 78 5.28 12.99 0.52
C ASP A 78 4.01 13.52 -0.15
N LEU A 79 3.00 12.69 -0.23
CA LEU A 79 1.72 12.99 -0.87
C LEU A 79 0.59 12.73 0.13
N PRO A 80 -0.52 13.51 0.04
CA PRO A 80 -1.63 13.31 0.98
C PRO A 80 -2.15 11.87 1.01
N GLN A 81 -2.28 11.24 -0.16
CA GLN A 81 -2.78 9.86 -0.23
C GLN A 81 -1.81 8.87 0.40
N VAL A 82 -0.50 9.13 0.31
CA VAL A 82 0.51 8.27 0.94
C VAL A 82 0.46 8.43 2.46
N ARG A 83 0.37 9.67 2.94
CA ARG A 83 0.28 9.93 4.38
C ARG A 83 -0.97 9.29 4.98
N ALA A 84 -2.10 9.42 4.29
CA ALA A 84 -3.34 8.81 4.76
C ALA A 84 -3.24 7.28 4.81
N LEU A 85 -2.67 6.67 3.78
CA LEU A 85 -2.48 5.23 3.74
C LEU A 85 -1.53 4.75 4.84
N LEU A 86 -0.45 5.49 5.08
CA LEU A 86 0.49 5.13 6.14
C LEU A 86 -0.18 5.07 7.51
N LEU A 87 -1.07 6.02 7.82
CA LEU A 87 -1.80 6.00 9.09
C LEU A 87 -2.60 4.71 9.23
N ARG A 88 -3.24 4.27 8.15
CA ARG A 88 -4.01 3.03 8.15
C ARG A 88 -3.11 1.81 8.31
N LEU A 89 -1.98 1.79 7.63
CA LEU A 89 -1.01 0.70 7.74
C LEU A 89 -0.42 0.61 9.15
N GLN A 90 -0.13 1.75 9.75
CA GLN A 90 0.44 1.80 11.09
C GLN A 90 -0.56 1.29 12.14
N SER A 91 -1.85 1.31 11.83
CA SER A 91 -2.92 0.83 12.72
C SER A 91 -3.30 -0.63 12.46
N ALA A 92 -2.75 -1.22 11.44
CA ALA A 92 -3.12 -2.59 11.05
C ALA A 92 -2.62 -3.64 12.03
#